data_a664dd99bd5bdd5f2a6e5ae6952c6d2e
#
_entry.id   a664dd99bd5bdd5f2a6e5ae6952c6d2e
#
_cell.length_a   1.000
_cell.length_b   1.000
_cell.length_c   1.000
_cell.angle_alpha   90.00
_cell.angle_beta   90.00
_cell.angle_gamma   90.00
#
_symmetry.space_group_name_H-M   'P 1'
#
loop_
_entity.id
_entity.type
_entity.pdbx_description
1 polymer ?
#
loop_
_entity_poly.entity_id
_entity_poly.type
_entity_poly.pdbx_seq_one_letter_code
_entity_poly.pdbx_strand_id
1 'polypeptide(L)'
;MAVVIDEFPFLVRASPSLPSIIQRELGPGGSGRSSRVRLILCGSAMSVMGGLLSGQAPLRGRASLELLVKPFGYRDAAVFWGVEDPRLAVLLHAVVGGTPAYRREFVAYDAPDGLDDFDGWVTRTVLNPQSPLFREARYLLAEETEIRDPGLYHSVLAAVAQGNTTYGGIANYVGRKTPEIAHPLNVLEDCALLAKEPDAFRSGRSTYRIIEPLVTFYQAIMWPDYARLEAGRETEAVWRDQRATFDKCVVGPHFEELCREFALQPEAREFLAEPPGEVRSGVVNDPASKTQIEIDVVVFGPRHADAPRRILSLGEAKWGERMGHGHVARLARARDLLAAKGYDVSDTVLACYSGAGFTEELRADTRSDAVLIGLDRIYAS
;
A
#
# COMPACT_ATOMS: atom_id res chain seq x y z
N MET A 1 14.64 22.49 27.06
CA MET A 1 13.33 22.92 26.53
C MET A 1 13.18 22.36 25.12
N ALA A 2 12.02 21.77 24.76
CA ALA A 2 11.69 21.41 23.38
C ALA A 2 10.75 22.49 22.80
N VAL A 3 10.99 22.86 21.56
CA VAL A 3 10.12 23.75 20.77
C VAL A 3 9.64 22.93 19.58
N VAL A 4 8.33 22.75 19.46
CA VAL A 4 7.68 22.04 18.36
C VAL A 4 7.05 23.08 17.44
N ILE A 5 7.35 22.97 16.15
CA ILE A 5 6.68 23.75 15.10
C ILE A 5 5.93 22.73 14.24
N ASP A 6 4.64 22.70 14.44
CA ASP A 6 3.73 21.85 13.67
C ASP A 6 3.34 22.56 12.37
N GLU A 7 2.95 21.79 11.37
CA GLU A 7 2.62 22.26 10.02
C GLU A 7 3.69 23.19 9.43
N PHE A 8 4.95 22.82 9.64
CA PHE A 8 6.11 23.59 9.16
C PHE A 8 6.08 23.90 7.65
N PRO A 9 5.58 23.02 6.76
CA PRO A 9 5.40 23.31 5.34
C PRO A 9 4.61 24.59 5.06
N PHE A 10 3.57 24.88 5.82
CA PHE A 10 2.78 26.13 5.65
C PHE A 10 3.58 27.37 6.02
N LEU A 11 4.40 27.28 7.06
CA LEU A 11 5.28 28.38 7.44
C LEU A 11 6.37 28.63 6.38
N VAL A 12 6.93 27.57 5.79
CA VAL A 12 7.90 27.69 4.69
C VAL A 12 7.26 28.34 3.47
N ARG A 13 6.01 28.00 3.17
CA ARG A 13 5.26 28.63 2.07
C ARG A 13 5.02 30.12 2.32
N ALA A 14 4.66 30.47 3.54
CA ALA A 14 4.44 31.87 3.93
C ALA A 14 5.76 32.66 4.02
N SER A 15 6.85 32.01 4.40
CA SER A 15 8.18 32.62 4.54
C SER A 15 9.26 31.68 3.98
N PRO A 16 9.54 31.72 2.66
CA PRO A 16 10.52 30.84 2.02
C PRO A 16 11.95 30.96 2.56
N SER A 17 12.27 32.07 3.24
CA SER A 17 13.57 32.28 3.89
C SER A 17 13.72 31.58 5.24
N LEU A 18 12.63 31.09 5.83
CA LEU A 18 12.63 30.51 7.18
C LEU A 18 13.61 29.33 7.33
N PRO A 19 13.70 28.36 6.41
CA PRO A 19 14.70 27.29 6.50
C PRO A 19 16.14 27.81 6.54
N SER A 20 16.46 28.86 5.78
CA SER A 20 17.79 29.48 5.78
C SER A 20 18.09 30.26 7.07
N ILE A 21 17.07 30.84 7.68
CA ILE A 21 17.18 31.47 9.00
C ILE A 21 17.52 30.43 10.06
N ILE A 22 16.77 29.31 10.08
CA ILE A 22 17.02 28.18 11.00
C ILE A 22 18.44 27.62 10.76
N GLN A 23 18.84 27.43 9.50
CA GLN A 23 20.19 26.98 9.15
C GLN A 23 21.26 27.88 9.75
N ARG A 24 21.12 29.21 9.62
CA ARG A 24 22.06 30.18 10.16
C ARG A 24 22.14 30.08 11.68
N GLU A 25 21.03 30.02 12.36
CA GLU A 25 21.00 29.95 13.83
C GLU A 25 21.58 28.62 14.37
N LEU A 26 21.42 27.51 13.66
CA LEU A 26 22.00 26.21 14.02
C LEU A 26 23.45 26.05 13.50
N GLY A 27 23.93 26.96 12.69
CA GLY A 27 25.25 26.94 12.08
C GLY A 27 26.40 27.43 13.00
N PRO A 28 27.66 27.39 12.51
CA PRO A 28 28.82 27.98 13.22
C PRO A 28 28.58 29.47 13.46
N GLY A 29 28.60 29.90 14.71
CA GLY A 29 28.36 31.31 15.09
C GLY A 29 26.90 31.67 15.34
N GLY A 30 25.95 30.77 15.10
CA GLY A 30 24.54 30.96 15.46
C GLY A 30 24.28 30.74 16.94
N SER A 31 23.30 31.47 17.50
CA SER A 31 22.90 31.36 18.91
C SER A 31 22.32 29.99 19.27
N GLY A 32 21.71 29.28 18.29
CA GLY A 32 21.12 27.97 18.47
C GLY A 32 22.15 26.89 18.79
N ARG A 33 23.39 27.00 18.36
CA ARG A 33 24.42 25.97 18.57
C ARG A 33 24.81 25.79 20.05
N SER A 34 24.77 26.84 20.84
CA SER A 34 25.02 26.78 22.28
C SER A 34 23.77 26.64 23.10
N SER A 35 22.59 26.64 22.47
CA SER A 35 21.30 26.50 23.10
C SER A 35 21.02 25.05 23.49
N ARG A 36 20.37 24.85 24.64
CA ARG A 36 19.83 23.58 25.07
C ARG A 36 18.40 23.31 24.52
N VAL A 37 17.95 24.13 23.56
CA VAL A 37 16.65 23.95 22.89
C VAL A 37 16.75 22.83 21.88
N ARG A 38 15.77 21.92 21.91
CA ARG A 38 15.55 20.94 20.85
C ARG A 38 14.43 21.48 19.97
N LEU A 39 14.72 21.70 18.70
CA LEU A 39 13.73 22.11 17.72
C LEU A 39 13.19 20.88 16.99
N ILE A 40 11.88 20.71 16.99
CA ILE A 40 11.17 19.64 16.30
C ILE A 40 10.29 20.32 15.26
N LEU A 41 10.50 19.94 13.98
CA LEU A 41 9.72 20.43 12.84
C LEU A 41 8.85 19.28 12.37
N CYS A 42 7.54 19.47 12.35
CA CYS A 42 6.55 18.48 11.91
C CYS A 42 5.80 18.99 10.69
N GLY A 43 5.25 18.08 9.89
CA GLY A 43 4.40 18.44 8.77
C GLY A 43 3.90 17.21 8.02
N SER A 44 2.69 17.31 7.46
CA SER A 44 2.02 16.27 6.67
C SER A 44 2.46 16.23 5.20
N ALA A 45 2.86 17.38 4.61
CA ALA A 45 3.30 17.47 3.21
C ALA A 45 4.67 16.83 3.01
N MET A 46 4.68 15.56 2.61
CA MET A 46 5.88 14.73 2.49
C MET A 46 6.89 15.27 1.47
N SER A 47 6.43 15.78 0.34
CA SER A 47 7.27 16.38 -0.70
C SER A 47 8.05 17.58 -0.16
N VAL A 48 7.38 18.45 0.60
CA VAL A 48 8.01 19.65 1.19
C VAL A 48 8.99 19.27 2.29
N MET A 49 8.60 18.37 3.22
CA MET A 49 9.47 17.93 4.32
C MET A 49 10.72 17.23 3.81
N GLY A 50 10.59 16.32 2.84
CA GLY A 50 11.72 15.66 2.18
C GLY A 50 12.61 16.67 1.41
N GLY A 51 11.99 17.62 0.74
CA GLY A 51 12.69 18.70 0.04
C GLY A 51 13.58 19.56 0.94
N LEU A 52 13.18 19.79 2.21
CA LEU A 52 13.96 20.57 3.18
C LEU A 52 15.31 19.94 3.57
N LEU A 53 15.43 18.61 3.42
CA LEU A 53 16.58 17.83 3.85
C LEU A 53 17.39 17.26 2.67
N SER A 54 16.92 17.42 1.44
CA SER A 54 17.52 16.85 0.23
C SER A 54 18.38 17.88 -0.55
N GLY A 55 19.21 17.38 -1.46
CA GLY A 55 19.95 18.19 -2.42
C GLY A 55 20.81 19.29 -1.77
N GLN A 56 20.55 20.53 -2.12
CA GLN A 56 21.21 21.75 -1.59
C GLN A 56 20.33 22.50 -0.59
N ALA A 57 19.32 21.84 -0.03
CA ALA A 57 18.41 22.48 0.91
C ALA A 57 19.11 22.99 2.17
N PRO A 58 18.65 24.13 2.75
CA PRO A 58 19.31 24.77 3.88
C PRO A 58 19.45 23.89 5.12
N LEU A 59 18.48 23.00 5.36
CA LEU A 59 18.45 22.14 6.56
C LEU A 59 19.19 20.81 6.38
N ARG A 60 19.71 20.51 5.18
CA ARG A 60 20.48 19.30 4.95
C ARG A 60 21.66 19.17 5.90
N GLY A 61 21.77 18.00 6.56
CA GLY A 61 22.83 17.71 7.53
C GLY A 61 22.72 18.52 8.84
N ARG A 62 21.57 19.14 9.12
CA ARG A 62 21.30 19.84 10.38
C ARG A 62 20.37 19.05 11.30
N ALA A 63 19.57 18.15 10.76
CA ALA A 63 18.76 17.25 11.53
C ALA A 63 19.62 16.16 12.18
N SER A 64 19.44 15.95 13.48
CA SER A 64 20.05 14.83 14.24
C SER A 64 19.15 13.60 14.23
N LEU A 65 17.89 13.75 13.86
CA LEU A 65 16.89 12.70 13.76
C LEU A 65 15.91 13.08 12.65
N GLU A 66 15.62 12.13 11.77
CA GLU A 66 14.55 12.19 10.79
C GLU A 66 13.62 11.02 11.08
N LEU A 67 12.37 11.30 11.38
CA LEU A 67 11.38 10.30 11.74
C LEU A 67 10.21 10.38 10.77
N LEU A 68 10.04 9.33 9.97
CA LEU A 68 8.84 9.11 9.18
C LEU A 68 7.85 8.30 10.04
N VAL A 69 6.76 8.97 10.47
CA VAL A 69 5.68 8.32 11.19
C VAL A 69 4.76 7.66 10.17
N LYS A 70 4.75 6.34 10.13
CA LYS A 70 3.89 5.57 9.23
C LYS A 70 2.52 5.34 9.88
N PRO A 71 1.46 5.15 9.08
CA PRO A 71 0.19 4.60 9.58
C PRO A 71 0.43 3.25 10.29
N PHE A 72 -0.51 2.83 11.13
CA PHE A 72 -0.46 1.51 11.74
C PHE A 72 -0.45 0.40 10.68
N GLY A 73 0.34 -0.63 10.91
CA GLY A 73 0.22 -1.89 10.16
C GLY A 73 -1.15 -2.54 10.39
N TYR A 74 -1.54 -3.46 9.53
CA TYR A 74 -2.88 -4.05 9.53
C TYR A 74 -3.30 -4.68 10.87
N ARG A 75 -2.38 -5.29 11.62
CA ARG A 75 -2.65 -5.87 12.96
C ARG A 75 -2.90 -4.79 14.01
N ASP A 76 -2.01 -3.79 14.07
CA ASP A 76 -2.14 -2.67 15.00
C ASP A 76 -3.40 -1.84 14.69
N ALA A 77 -3.74 -1.70 13.40
CA ALA A 77 -4.96 -1.05 12.98
C ALA A 77 -6.20 -1.80 13.45
N ALA A 78 -6.24 -3.14 13.35
CA ALA A 78 -7.34 -3.96 13.86
C ALA A 78 -7.53 -3.77 15.37
N VAL A 79 -6.43 -3.84 16.14
CA VAL A 79 -6.45 -3.55 17.59
C VAL A 79 -6.95 -2.14 17.88
N PHE A 80 -6.43 -1.14 17.14
CA PHE A 80 -6.82 0.25 17.31
C PHE A 80 -8.30 0.49 17.01
N TRP A 81 -8.86 -0.18 16.00
CA TRP A 81 -10.28 -0.11 15.66
C TRP A 81 -11.17 -0.97 16.58
N GLY A 82 -10.58 -1.86 17.38
CA GLY A 82 -11.31 -2.78 18.26
C GLY A 82 -12.01 -3.90 17.49
N VAL A 83 -11.45 -4.32 16.34
CA VAL A 83 -12.01 -5.35 15.47
C VAL A 83 -11.28 -6.66 15.70
N GLU A 84 -12.02 -7.69 16.16
CA GLU A 84 -11.46 -9.03 16.43
C GLU A 84 -11.62 -9.99 15.23
N ASP A 85 -12.66 -9.81 14.42
CA ASP A 85 -12.88 -10.63 13.22
C ASP A 85 -11.84 -10.28 12.15
N PRO A 86 -10.97 -11.23 11.74
CA PRO A 86 -9.90 -10.95 10.79
C PRO A 86 -10.42 -10.54 9.40
N ARG A 87 -11.61 -11.04 8.99
CA ARG A 87 -12.21 -10.69 7.71
C ARG A 87 -12.71 -9.24 7.72
N LEU A 88 -13.36 -8.83 8.80
CA LEU A 88 -13.77 -7.45 9.01
C LEU A 88 -12.55 -6.52 9.09
N ALA A 89 -11.48 -6.96 9.76
CA ALA A 89 -10.24 -6.19 9.86
C ALA A 89 -9.61 -5.90 8.49
N VAL A 90 -9.56 -6.90 7.58
CA VAL A 90 -9.10 -6.69 6.19
C VAL A 90 -9.99 -5.70 5.45
N LEU A 91 -11.32 -5.87 5.52
CA LEU A 91 -12.28 -4.99 4.83
C LEU A 91 -12.15 -3.54 5.31
N LEU A 92 -12.09 -3.34 6.61
CA LEU A 92 -11.95 -2.01 7.22
C LEU A 92 -10.61 -1.38 6.84
N HIS A 93 -9.50 -2.13 6.95
CA HIS A 93 -8.17 -1.65 6.59
C HIS A 93 -8.03 -1.36 5.08
N ALA A 94 -8.76 -2.07 4.22
CA ALA A 94 -8.82 -1.77 2.78
C ALA A 94 -9.54 -0.45 2.48
N VAL A 95 -10.35 0.08 3.38
CA VAL A 95 -11.05 1.37 3.23
C VAL A 95 -10.28 2.51 3.89
N VAL A 96 -9.92 2.37 5.16
CA VAL A 96 -9.37 3.47 5.98
C VAL A 96 -7.90 3.30 6.36
N GLY A 97 -7.28 2.17 6.00
CA GLY A 97 -5.88 1.93 6.35
C GLY A 97 -5.60 1.99 7.85
N GLY A 98 -4.37 2.40 8.18
CA GLY A 98 -3.89 2.50 9.55
C GLY A 98 -3.82 3.93 10.10
N THR A 99 -4.47 4.91 9.48
CA THR A 99 -4.42 6.32 9.90
C THR A 99 -5.31 6.55 11.12
N PRO A 100 -4.75 6.89 12.33
CA PRO A 100 -5.54 7.01 13.56
C PRO A 100 -6.59 8.12 13.53
N ALA A 101 -6.34 9.20 12.78
CA ALA A 101 -7.25 10.33 12.67
C ALA A 101 -8.62 9.91 12.12
N TYR A 102 -8.66 8.97 11.19
CA TYR A 102 -9.92 8.54 10.57
C TYR A 102 -10.91 8.00 11.61
N ARG A 103 -10.44 7.22 12.59
CA ARG A 103 -11.29 6.75 13.68
C ARG A 103 -11.65 7.85 14.67
N ARG A 104 -10.69 8.66 15.08
CA ARG A 104 -10.87 9.63 16.16
C ARG A 104 -11.61 10.88 15.70
N GLU A 105 -11.06 11.50 14.64
CA GLU A 105 -11.46 12.85 14.24
C GLU A 105 -12.58 12.82 13.19
N PHE A 106 -12.55 11.81 12.27
CA PHE A 106 -13.41 11.81 11.10
C PHE A 106 -14.72 11.06 11.33
N VAL A 107 -14.69 9.94 12.06
CA VAL A 107 -15.91 9.16 12.35
C VAL A 107 -16.27 9.10 13.84
N ALA A 108 -15.60 9.90 14.70
CA ALA A 108 -15.90 10.00 16.14
C ALA A 108 -16.05 8.63 16.83
N TYR A 109 -15.12 7.71 16.54
CA TYR A 109 -15.08 6.33 17.04
C TYR A 109 -16.20 5.41 16.53
N ASP A 110 -17.02 5.82 15.55
CA ASP A 110 -17.94 4.90 14.89
C ASP A 110 -17.15 3.81 14.14
N ALA A 111 -17.34 2.57 14.53
CA ALA A 111 -16.76 1.38 13.92
C ALA A 111 -17.87 0.40 13.56
N PRO A 112 -17.68 -0.49 12.57
CA PRO A 112 -18.67 -1.51 12.28
C PRO A 112 -18.76 -2.51 13.43
N ASP A 113 -19.98 -2.82 13.89
CA ASP A 113 -20.23 -3.77 14.98
C ASP A 113 -19.89 -5.22 14.62
N GLY A 114 -19.80 -5.52 13.32
CA GLY A 114 -19.47 -6.85 12.78
C GLY A 114 -19.51 -6.85 11.25
N LEU A 115 -19.32 -8.01 10.65
CA LEU A 115 -19.38 -8.19 9.19
C LEU A 115 -20.72 -7.74 8.60
N ASP A 116 -21.82 -8.00 9.29
CA ASP A 116 -23.17 -7.65 8.84
C ASP A 116 -23.42 -6.13 8.86
N ASP A 117 -22.69 -5.38 9.70
CA ASP A 117 -22.79 -3.91 9.77
C ASP A 117 -21.80 -3.20 8.82
N PHE A 118 -20.84 -3.92 8.24
CA PHE A 118 -19.80 -3.29 7.42
C PHE A 118 -20.36 -2.43 6.28
N ASP A 119 -21.33 -2.95 5.54
CA ASP A 119 -21.96 -2.21 4.43
C ASP A 119 -22.72 -0.97 4.94
N GLY A 120 -23.40 -1.08 6.07
CA GLY A 120 -24.05 0.03 6.78
C GLY A 120 -23.03 1.08 7.24
N TRP A 121 -21.91 0.64 7.80
CA TRP A 121 -20.82 1.53 8.22
C TRP A 121 -20.22 2.31 7.04
N VAL A 122 -19.93 1.67 5.92
CA VAL A 122 -19.44 2.33 4.71
C VAL A 122 -20.39 3.40 4.24
N THR A 123 -21.70 3.11 4.21
CA THR A 123 -22.71 4.06 3.71
C THR A 123 -22.95 5.23 4.65
N ARG A 124 -22.89 5.02 5.98
CA ARG A 124 -23.10 6.12 6.95
C ARG A 124 -21.84 6.94 7.22
N THR A 125 -20.64 6.47 6.82
CA THR A 125 -19.38 7.18 7.05
C THR A 125 -18.71 7.62 5.75
N VAL A 126 -18.03 6.72 5.04
CA VAL A 126 -17.15 7.05 3.89
C VAL A 126 -17.94 7.59 2.71
N LEU A 127 -19.13 7.04 2.45
CA LEU A 127 -19.99 7.45 1.34
C LEU A 127 -21.00 8.55 1.74
N ASN A 128 -21.05 8.96 3.01
CA ASN A 128 -21.94 10.00 3.46
C ASN A 128 -21.34 11.39 3.21
N PRO A 129 -21.93 12.24 2.34
CA PRO A 129 -21.40 13.56 2.00
C PRO A 129 -21.33 14.53 3.19
N GLN A 130 -21.99 14.23 4.31
CA GLN A 130 -21.92 15.00 5.55
C GLN A 130 -20.77 14.55 6.47
N SER A 131 -20.18 13.38 6.21
CA SER A 131 -19.00 12.91 6.95
C SER A 131 -17.74 13.62 6.47
N PRO A 132 -16.83 14.02 7.38
CA PRO A 132 -15.51 14.55 7.00
C PRO A 132 -14.73 13.56 6.11
N LEU A 133 -14.86 12.27 6.36
CA LEU A 133 -14.15 11.21 5.63
C LEU A 133 -14.51 11.17 4.13
N PHE A 134 -15.71 11.62 3.76
CA PHE A 134 -16.15 11.68 2.35
C PHE A 134 -15.25 12.57 1.47
N ARG A 135 -14.70 13.66 2.03
CA ARG A 135 -13.89 14.62 1.27
C ARG A 135 -12.39 14.44 1.48
N GLU A 136 -12.02 13.63 2.46
CA GLU A 136 -10.63 13.50 2.91
C GLU A 136 -9.68 13.11 1.76
N ALA A 137 -10.02 12.09 0.97
CA ALA A 137 -9.18 11.66 -0.15
C ALA A 137 -8.89 12.78 -1.17
N ARG A 138 -9.80 13.75 -1.32
CA ARG A 138 -9.59 14.94 -2.17
C ARG A 138 -8.67 15.94 -1.51
N TYR A 139 -8.80 16.11 -0.18
CA TYR A 139 -7.98 17.05 0.57
C TYR A 139 -6.53 16.58 0.65
N LEU A 140 -6.28 15.28 0.83
CA LEU A 140 -4.93 14.72 0.77
C LEU A 140 -4.19 15.09 -0.52
N LEU A 141 -4.86 15.04 -1.66
CA LEU A 141 -4.28 15.46 -2.94
C LEU A 141 -4.09 16.98 -3.03
N ALA A 142 -4.99 17.76 -2.43
CA ALA A 142 -4.92 19.22 -2.48
C ALA A 142 -3.84 19.81 -1.55
N GLU A 143 -3.43 19.08 -0.52
CA GLU A 143 -2.35 19.49 0.38
C GLU A 143 -0.97 19.46 -0.29
N GLU A 144 -0.79 18.61 -1.28
CA GLU A 144 0.48 18.46 -1.99
C GLU A 144 0.69 19.59 -3.02
N THR A 145 1.68 20.44 -2.76
CA THR A 145 1.94 21.67 -3.52
C THR A 145 2.52 21.45 -4.91
N GLU A 146 3.10 20.29 -5.14
CA GLU A 146 3.71 19.93 -6.42
C GLU A 146 2.67 19.52 -7.47
N ILE A 147 1.43 19.28 -7.05
CA ILE A 147 0.32 18.91 -7.95
C ILE A 147 -0.25 20.13 -8.63
N ARG A 148 0.21 20.38 -9.87
CA ARG A 148 -0.18 21.56 -10.68
C ARG A 148 -1.41 21.36 -11.55
N ASP A 149 -1.67 20.14 -12.00
CA ASP A 149 -2.85 19.73 -12.79
C ASP A 149 -3.61 18.62 -12.06
N PRO A 150 -4.46 18.95 -11.07
CA PRO A 150 -5.17 17.94 -10.28
C PRO A 150 -5.94 16.92 -11.13
N GLY A 151 -6.49 17.33 -12.28
CA GLY A 151 -7.25 16.46 -13.16
C GLY A 151 -6.41 15.30 -13.71
N LEU A 152 -5.17 15.57 -14.13
CA LEU A 152 -4.27 14.54 -14.64
C LEU A 152 -3.84 13.57 -13.52
N TYR A 153 -3.51 14.08 -12.34
CA TYR A 153 -3.11 13.25 -11.21
C TYR A 153 -4.24 12.35 -10.72
N HIS A 154 -5.48 12.89 -10.65
CA HIS A 154 -6.67 12.07 -10.38
C HIS A 154 -6.85 10.97 -11.43
N SER A 155 -6.65 11.27 -12.72
CA SER A 155 -6.78 10.27 -13.80
C SER A 155 -5.71 9.16 -13.69
N VAL A 156 -4.48 9.51 -13.29
CA VAL A 156 -3.41 8.53 -13.03
C VAL A 156 -3.77 7.62 -11.86
N LEU A 157 -4.23 8.19 -10.75
CA LEU A 157 -4.66 7.41 -9.58
C LEU A 157 -5.88 6.54 -9.91
N ALA A 158 -6.85 7.06 -10.67
CA ALA A 158 -8.00 6.27 -11.13
C ALA A 158 -7.56 5.08 -12.00
N ALA A 159 -6.58 5.27 -12.91
CA ALA A 159 -6.03 4.18 -13.70
C ALA A 159 -5.47 3.06 -12.81
N VAL A 160 -4.66 3.42 -11.80
CA VAL A 160 -4.07 2.45 -10.87
C VAL A 160 -5.15 1.75 -10.04
N ALA A 161 -6.11 2.50 -9.50
CA ALA A 161 -7.22 1.97 -8.71
C ALA A 161 -8.12 1.01 -9.50
N GLN A 162 -8.21 1.18 -10.83
CA GLN A 162 -8.93 0.29 -11.73
C GLN A 162 -8.08 -0.88 -12.26
N GLY A 163 -6.88 -1.11 -11.71
CA GLY A 163 -6.02 -2.23 -12.06
C GLY A 163 -5.06 -1.98 -13.24
N ASN A 164 -5.01 -0.76 -13.80
CA ASN A 164 -4.02 -0.40 -14.81
C ASN A 164 -2.72 0.01 -14.13
N THR A 165 -1.98 -0.95 -13.61
CA THR A 165 -0.83 -0.71 -12.73
C THR A 165 0.50 -0.55 -13.45
N THR A 166 0.60 -0.91 -14.73
CA THR A 166 1.84 -0.75 -15.50
C THR A 166 1.94 0.64 -16.12
N TYR A 167 3.16 1.11 -16.36
CA TYR A 167 3.41 2.41 -17.00
C TYR A 167 2.62 2.60 -18.31
N GLY A 168 2.64 1.56 -19.19
CA GLY A 168 1.86 1.58 -20.44
C GLY A 168 0.35 1.49 -20.21
N GLY A 169 -0.10 0.69 -19.24
CA GLY A 169 -1.51 0.57 -18.87
C GLY A 169 -2.09 1.88 -18.37
N ILE A 170 -1.36 2.59 -17.48
CA ILE A 170 -1.75 3.92 -16.99
C ILE A 170 -1.85 4.92 -18.15
N ALA A 171 -0.82 4.98 -19.00
CA ALA A 171 -0.80 5.89 -20.15
C ALA A 171 -2.01 5.68 -21.09
N ASN A 172 -2.31 4.42 -21.38
CA ASN A 172 -3.46 4.05 -22.23
C ASN A 172 -4.80 4.44 -21.57
N TYR A 173 -4.97 4.19 -20.28
CA TYR A 173 -6.19 4.54 -19.53
C TYR A 173 -6.41 6.06 -19.53
N VAL A 174 -5.34 6.84 -19.28
CA VAL A 174 -5.41 8.31 -19.26
C VAL A 174 -5.53 8.93 -20.67
N GLY A 175 -5.30 8.13 -21.73
CA GLY A 175 -5.33 8.62 -23.11
C GLY A 175 -4.13 9.53 -23.43
N ARG A 176 -2.98 9.28 -22.82
CA ARG A 176 -1.74 10.04 -23.00
C ARG A 176 -0.62 9.16 -23.52
N LYS A 177 0.40 9.78 -24.13
CA LYS A 177 1.62 9.06 -24.48
C LYS A 177 2.44 8.75 -23.23
N THR A 178 3.12 7.61 -23.24
CA THR A 178 3.95 7.17 -22.11
C THR A 178 4.89 8.24 -21.53
N PRO A 179 5.63 9.03 -22.31
CA PRO A 179 6.49 10.09 -21.74
C PRO A 179 5.73 11.19 -20.99
N GLU A 180 4.45 11.43 -21.33
CA GLU A 180 3.66 12.51 -20.76
C GLU A 180 3.19 12.22 -19.33
N ILE A 181 3.14 10.93 -18.93
CA ILE A 181 2.77 10.52 -17.57
C ILE A 181 3.97 10.33 -16.65
N ALA A 182 5.21 10.45 -17.15
CA ALA A 182 6.41 10.26 -16.34
C ALA A 182 6.47 11.25 -15.18
N HIS A 183 6.25 12.53 -15.46
CA HIS A 183 6.26 13.55 -14.44
C HIS A 183 5.16 13.38 -13.38
N PRO A 184 3.87 13.20 -13.74
CA PRO A 184 2.84 12.88 -12.77
C PRO A 184 3.15 11.67 -11.88
N LEU A 185 3.68 10.58 -12.43
CA LEU A 185 4.06 9.41 -11.65
C LEU A 185 5.15 9.72 -10.63
N ASN A 186 6.22 10.42 -11.06
CA ASN A 186 7.31 10.79 -10.14
C ASN A 186 6.81 11.69 -9.02
N VAL A 187 5.97 12.69 -9.32
CA VAL A 187 5.39 13.56 -8.28
C VAL A 187 4.54 12.77 -7.30
N LEU A 188 3.69 11.84 -7.78
CA LEU A 188 2.88 11.01 -6.90
C LEU A 188 3.72 10.03 -6.06
N GLU A 189 4.88 9.58 -6.58
CA GLU A 189 5.87 8.81 -5.80
C GLU A 189 6.52 9.69 -4.71
N ASP A 190 6.96 10.90 -5.08
CA ASP A 190 7.58 11.86 -4.15
C ASP A 190 6.63 12.32 -3.03
N CYS A 191 5.32 12.42 -3.35
CA CYS A 191 4.26 12.69 -2.37
C CYS A 191 3.85 11.46 -1.54
N ALA A 192 4.49 10.31 -1.73
CA ALA A 192 4.13 9.04 -1.09
C ALA A 192 2.67 8.59 -1.31
N LEU A 193 2.05 9.01 -2.41
CA LEU A 193 0.71 8.56 -2.83
C LEU A 193 0.77 7.31 -3.71
N LEU A 194 1.88 7.13 -4.46
CA LEU A 194 2.15 5.92 -5.24
C LEU A 194 3.44 5.26 -4.78
N ALA A 195 3.44 3.93 -4.76
CA ALA A 195 4.63 3.11 -4.69
C ALA A 195 4.92 2.49 -6.05
N LYS A 196 6.19 2.56 -6.48
CA LYS A 196 6.68 1.86 -7.66
C LYS A 196 7.29 0.53 -7.22
N GLU A 197 6.72 -0.56 -7.66
CA GLU A 197 7.08 -1.92 -7.28
C GLU A 197 7.77 -2.63 -8.45
N PRO A 198 9.09 -2.88 -8.38
CA PRO A 198 9.78 -3.61 -9.42
C PRO A 198 9.33 -5.09 -9.47
N ASP A 199 9.12 -5.61 -10.70
CA ASP A 199 8.80 -7.03 -10.91
C ASP A 199 9.95 -7.92 -10.40
N ALA A 200 9.62 -9.01 -9.70
CA ALA A 200 10.59 -9.92 -9.09
C ALA A 200 11.51 -10.58 -10.12
N PHE A 201 11.04 -10.81 -11.35
CA PHE A 201 11.70 -11.64 -12.37
C PHE A 201 12.02 -10.90 -13.66
N ARG A 202 11.53 -9.68 -13.86
CA ARG A 202 11.68 -8.91 -15.09
C ARG A 202 12.34 -7.57 -14.80
N SER A 203 13.64 -7.45 -15.12
CA SER A 203 14.33 -6.17 -15.01
C SER A 203 13.68 -5.11 -15.91
N GLY A 204 13.55 -3.88 -15.42
CA GLY A 204 12.95 -2.77 -16.16
C GLY A 204 11.41 -2.77 -16.21
N ARG A 205 10.73 -3.79 -15.66
CA ARG A 205 9.28 -3.77 -15.45
C ARG A 205 8.95 -3.40 -14.01
N SER A 206 8.02 -2.50 -13.84
CA SER A 206 7.45 -2.13 -12.54
C SER A 206 5.96 -1.98 -12.66
N THR A 207 5.27 -2.15 -11.55
CA THR A 207 3.88 -1.78 -11.35
C THR A 207 3.80 -0.63 -10.36
N TYR A 208 2.66 0.06 -10.35
CA TYR A 208 2.37 1.16 -9.44
C TYR A 208 1.20 0.77 -8.56
N ARG A 209 1.29 1.10 -7.28
CA ARG A 209 0.24 0.87 -6.29
C ARG A 209 -0.02 2.16 -5.53
N ILE A 210 -1.29 2.45 -5.24
CA ILE A 210 -1.68 3.55 -4.33
C ILE A 210 -1.33 3.11 -2.90
N ILE A 211 -0.65 3.98 -2.16
CA ILE A 211 -0.19 3.68 -0.79
C ILE A 211 -1.34 3.84 0.20
N GLU A 212 -2.13 4.91 0.07
CA GLU A 212 -3.21 5.24 0.98
C GLU A 212 -4.52 4.50 0.59
N PRO A 213 -5.04 3.59 1.42
CA PRO A 213 -6.25 2.82 1.12
C PRO A 213 -7.47 3.69 0.83
N LEU A 214 -7.67 4.78 1.59
CA LEU A 214 -8.78 5.69 1.36
C LEU A 214 -8.75 6.34 -0.02
N VAL A 215 -7.56 6.64 -0.55
CA VAL A 215 -7.39 7.15 -1.92
C VAL A 215 -7.75 6.08 -2.94
N THR A 216 -7.37 4.81 -2.70
CA THR A 216 -7.77 3.69 -3.56
C THR A 216 -9.29 3.54 -3.58
N PHE A 217 -9.92 3.53 -2.40
CA PHE A 217 -11.38 3.45 -2.26
C PHE A 217 -12.08 4.62 -2.98
N TYR A 218 -11.58 5.84 -2.77
CA TYR A 218 -12.13 7.03 -3.41
C TYR A 218 -12.08 6.92 -4.94
N GLN A 219 -10.94 6.57 -5.51
CA GLN A 219 -10.76 6.52 -6.96
C GLN A 219 -11.51 5.36 -7.61
N ALA A 220 -11.60 4.19 -6.93
CA ALA A 220 -12.24 3.01 -7.48
C ALA A 220 -13.77 3.05 -7.33
N ILE A 221 -14.28 3.58 -6.21
CA ILE A 221 -15.67 3.45 -5.79
C ILE A 221 -16.42 4.80 -5.83
N MET A 222 -15.83 5.84 -5.23
CA MET A 222 -16.55 7.11 -5.06
C MET A 222 -16.50 7.98 -6.33
N TRP A 223 -15.34 8.07 -6.95
CA TRP A 223 -15.11 8.99 -8.08
C TRP A 223 -16.05 8.75 -9.27
N PRO A 224 -16.29 7.50 -9.73
CA PRO A 224 -17.21 7.24 -10.84
C PRO A 224 -18.64 7.72 -10.58
N ASP A 225 -19.09 7.66 -9.34
CA ASP A 225 -20.45 8.01 -8.91
C ASP A 225 -20.51 9.27 -8.04
N TYR A 226 -19.45 10.11 -8.07
CA TYR A 226 -19.29 11.21 -7.12
C TYR A 226 -20.50 12.16 -7.06
N ALA A 227 -21.06 12.52 -8.24
CA ALA A 227 -22.22 13.40 -8.29
C ALA A 227 -23.49 12.79 -7.64
N ARG A 228 -23.67 11.47 -7.75
CA ARG A 228 -24.78 10.75 -7.10
C ARG A 228 -24.60 10.74 -5.59
N LEU A 229 -23.36 10.46 -5.14
CA LEU A 229 -23.00 10.45 -3.71
C LEU A 229 -23.12 11.84 -3.09
N GLU A 230 -22.61 12.88 -3.76
CA GLU A 230 -22.68 14.26 -3.27
C GLU A 230 -24.13 14.75 -3.14
N ALA A 231 -25.05 14.27 -3.96
CA ALA A 231 -26.47 14.56 -3.84
C ALA A 231 -27.13 13.90 -2.59
N GLY A 232 -26.48 12.91 -1.98
CA GLY A 232 -26.90 12.29 -0.71
C GLY A 232 -28.17 11.44 -0.78
N ARG A 233 -28.63 11.07 -1.98
CA ARG A 233 -29.94 10.39 -2.15
C ARG A 233 -29.85 8.93 -2.54
N GLU A 234 -28.69 8.46 -2.98
CA GLU A 234 -28.51 7.13 -3.58
C GLU A 234 -27.30 6.36 -3.01
N THR A 235 -26.83 6.72 -1.83
CA THR A 235 -25.59 6.15 -1.24
C THR A 235 -25.62 4.63 -1.16
N GLU A 236 -26.74 4.06 -0.67
CA GLU A 236 -26.91 2.60 -0.58
C GLU A 236 -26.98 1.91 -1.94
N ALA A 237 -27.59 2.57 -2.95
CA ALA A 237 -27.67 2.04 -4.29
C ALA A 237 -26.29 2.05 -4.95
N VAL A 238 -25.56 3.16 -4.83
CA VAL A 238 -24.16 3.24 -5.32
C VAL A 238 -23.29 2.16 -4.67
N TRP A 239 -23.39 1.99 -3.34
CA TRP A 239 -22.61 0.96 -2.66
C TRP A 239 -22.92 -0.45 -3.16
N ARG A 240 -24.19 -0.78 -3.32
CA ARG A 240 -24.62 -2.07 -3.86
C ARG A 240 -24.10 -2.32 -5.26
N ASP A 241 -24.18 -1.31 -6.15
CA ASP A 241 -23.70 -1.38 -7.52
C ASP A 241 -22.17 -1.56 -7.58
N GLN A 242 -21.44 -0.94 -6.65
CA GLN A 242 -19.98 -0.94 -6.60
C GLN A 242 -19.38 -2.10 -5.77
N ARG A 243 -20.20 -2.93 -5.12
CA ARG A 243 -19.70 -3.99 -4.22
C ARG A 243 -18.73 -4.97 -4.90
N ALA A 244 -19.01 -5.36 -6.13
CA ALA A 244 -18.12 -6.24 -6.89
C ALA A 244 -16.81 -5.53 -7.29
N THR A 245 -16.87 -4.24 -7.63
CA THR A 245 -15.68 -3.41 -7.88
C THR A 245 -14.84 -3.26 -6.63
N PHE A 246 -15.45 -3.08 -5.47
CA PHE A 246 -14.77 -3.01 -4.19
C PHE A 246 -13.99 -4.30 -3.91
N ASP A 247 -14.60 -5.47 -4.02
CA ASP A 247 -13.92 -6.74 -3.79
C ASP A 247 -12.75 -6.95 -4.78
N LYS A 248 -12.93 -6.58 -6.06
CA LYS A 248 -11.94 -6.80 -7.11
C LYS A 248 -10.81 -5.77 -7.13
N CYS A 249 -11.15 -4.48 -7.01
CA CYS A 249 -10.21 -3.38 -7.26
C CYS A 249 -9.64 -2.77 -5.97
N VAL A 250 -10.28 -2.99 -4.82
CA VAL A 250 -9.84 -2.47 -3.54
C VAL A 250 -9.34 -3.61 -2.65
N VAL A 251 -10.21 -4.54 -2.28
CA VAL A 251 -9.86 -5.57 -1.28
C VAL A 251 -8.88 -6.60 -1.82
N GLY A 252 -9.04 -7.07 -3.06
CA GLY A 252 -8.14 -8.06 -3.66
C GLY A 252 -6.68 -7.60 -3.67
N PRO A 253 -6.34 -6.48 -4.32
CA PRO A 253 -4.97 -5.94 -4.31
C PRO A 253 -4.46 -5.58 -2.92
N HIS A 254 -5.34 -5.10 -2.03
CA HIS A 254 -4.99 -4.83 -0.65
C HIS A 254 -4.63 -6.10 0.12
N PHE A 255 -5.38 -7.18 -0.06
CA PHE A 255 -5.09 -8.48 0.54
C PHE A 255 -3.75 -9.07 0.06
N GLU A 256 -3.41 -8.92 -1.23
CA GLU A 256 -2.10 -9.30 -1.76
C GLU A 256 -0.97 -8.56 -1.04
N GLU A 257 -1.15 -7.26 -0.77
CA GLU A 257 -0.17 -6.47 -0.01
C GLU A 257 -0.03 -6.97 1.43
N LEU A 258 -1.15 -7.22 2.12
CA LEU A 258 -1.12 -7.78 3.48
C LEU A 258 -0.40 -9.14 3.50
N CYS A 259 -0.55 -9.98 2.47
CA CYS A 259 0.18 -11.24 2.35
C CYS A 259 1.68 -11.02 2.17
N ARG A 260 2.09 -9.98 1.41
CA ARG A 260 3.52 -9.60 1.29
C ARG A 260 4.08 -9.08 2.61
N GLU A 261 3.32 -8.25 3.34
CA GLU A 261 3.71 -7.78 4.67
C GLU A 261 3.81 -8.94 5.67
N PHE A 262 2.85 -9.88 5.66
CA PHE A 262 2.88 -11.08 6.49
C PHE A 262 4.14 -11.92 6.22
N ALA A 263 4.56 -12.06 4.97
CA ALA A 263 5.75 -12.83 4.61
C ALA A 263 7.07 -12.26 5.21
N LEU A 264 7.06 -11.01 5.69
CA LEU A 264 8.17 -10.37 6.40
C LEU A 264 8.07 -10.54 7.94
N GLN A 265 6.93 -11.00 8.45
CA GLN A 265 6.72 -11.16 9.90
C GLN A 265 7.45 -12.38 10.47
N PRO A 266 7.71 -12.39 11.79
CA PRO A 266 8.37 -13.54 12.45
C PRO A 266 7.64 -14.87 12.22
N GLU A 267 6.32 -14.88 12.13
CA GLU A 267 5.48 -16.07 11.96
C GLU A 267 5.70 -16.75 10.58
N ALA A 268 6.08 -16.00 9.58
CA ALA A 268 6.44 -16.57 8.29
C ALA A 268 7.72 -17.41 8.33
N ARG A 269 8.59 -17.17 9.32
CA ARG A 269 9.83 -17.94 9.51
C ARG A 269 9.58 -19.40 9.91
N GLU A 270 8.37 -19.74 10.38
CA GLU A 270 8.02 -21.13 10.69
C GLU A 270 8.07 -22.06 9.48
N PHE A 271 7.87 -21.51 8.27
CA PHE A 271 7.87 -22.29 7.03
C PHE A 271 8.96 -21.85 6.04
N LEU A 272 9.69 -20.78 6.30
CA LEU A 272 10.80 -20.34 5.46
C LEU A 272 12.12 -20.96 5.95
N ALA A 273 12.96 -21.40 5.03
CA ALA A 273 14.25 -22.01 5.34
C ALA A 273 15.24 -21.05 6.02
N GLU A 274 15.08 -19.74 5.77
CA GLU A 274 15.91 -18.68 6.33
C GLU A 274 15.12 -17.35 6.41
N PRO A 275 15.62 -16.32 7.12
CA PRO A 275 14.94 -15.01 7.16
C PRO A 275 14.78 -14.40 5.77
N PRO A 276 13.61 -13.77 5.47
CA PRO A 276 13.38 -13.12 4.19
C PRO A 276 14.33 -11.93 4.00
N GLY A 277 14.94 -11.83 2.82
CA GLY A 277 15.74 -10.67 2.42
C GLY A 277 14.91 -9.63 1.66
N GLU A 278 13.95 -10.08 0.87
CA GLU A 278 13.11 -9.20 0.04
C GLU A 278 11.82 -9.92 -0.33
N VAL A 279 10.69 -9.19 -0.34
CA VAL A 279 9.39 -9.70 -0.79
C VAL A 279 8.86 -8.81 -1.92
N ARG A 280 8.39 -9.43 -3.01
CA ARG A 280 7.85 -8.75 -4.19
C ARG A 280 6.71 -9.55 -4.80
N SER A 281 6.04 -8.97 -5.80
CA SER A 281 5.24 -9.70 -6.79
C SER A 281 6.05 -9.88 -8.08
N GLY A 282 5.64 -10.81 -8.94
CA GLY A 282 6.32 -11.00 -10.20
C GLY A 282 5.55 -11.85 -11.22
N VAL A 283 5.99 -11.82 -12.46
CA VAL A 283 5.36 -12.55 -13.56
C VAL A 283 6.36 -13.45 -14.26
N VAL A 284 6.03 -14.73 -14.33
CA VAL A 284 6.81 -15.76 -15.04
C VAL A 284 6.14 -16.11 -16.36
N ASN A 285 6.89 -16.09 -17.48
CA ASN A 285 6.39 -16.58 -18.76
C ASN A 285 6.45 -18.11 -18.78
N ASP A 286 5.35 -18.74 -19.18
CA ASP A 286 5.32 -20.15 -19.57
C ASP A 286 5.25 -20.28 -21.09
N PRO A 287 6.39 -20.53 -21.76
CA PRO A 287 6.44 -20.63 -23.22
C PRO A 287 5.64 -21.83 -23.76
N ALA A 288 5.54 -22.91 -22.98
CA ALA A 288 4.85 -24.12 -23.43
C ALA A 288 3.34 -23.91 -23.55
N SER A 289 2.73 -23.23 -22.61
CA SER A 289 1.31 -22.88 -22.63
C SER A 289 1.01 -21.54 -23.30
N LYS A 290 2.05 -20.77 -23.70
CA LYS A 290 1.95 -19.40 -24.22
C LYS A 290 1.19 -18.45 -23.28
N THR A 291 1.33 -18.65 -21.97
CA THR A 291 0.68 -17.87 -20.92
C THR A 291 1.69 -17.21 -19.99
N GLN A 292 1.19 -16.44 -19.05
CA GLN A 292 1.96 -15.86 -17.97
C GLN A 292 1.38 -16.33 -16.64
N ILE A 293 2.27 -16.66 -15.70
CA ILE A 293 1.92 -16.99 -14.32
C ILE A 293 2.28 -15.78 -13.48
N GLU A 294 1.29 -15.16 -12.88
CA GLU A 294 1.45 -14.10 -11.88
C GLU A 294 1.63 -14.73 -10.51
N ILE A 295 2.56 -14.19 -9.74
CA ILE A 295 2.90 -14.65 -8.40
C ILE A 295 2.80 -13.43 -7.48
N ASP A 296 1.85 -13.48 -6.55
CA ASP A 296 1.48 -12.34 -5.72
C ASP A 296 2.49 -12.09 -4.60
N VAL A 297 3.14 -13.17 -4.10
CA VAL A 297 4.10 -13.14 -3.00
C VAL A 297 5.35 -13.95 -3.37
N VAL A 298 6.43 -13.27 -3.75
CA VAL A 298 7.73 -13.88 -4.02
C VAL A 298 8.67 -13.51 -2.88
N VAL A 299 9.10 -14.48 -2.09
CA VAL A 299 10.04 -14.27 -0.99
C VAL A 299 11.44 -14.69 -1.42
N PHE A 300 12.35 -13.74 -1.45
CA PHE A 300 13.77 -14.02 -1.72
C PHE A 300 14.56 -14.12 -0.41
N GLY A 301 15.54 -14.99 -0.39
CA GLY A 301 16.57 -15.01 0.63
C GLY A 301 17.52 -13.81 0.56
N PRO A 302 18.41 -13.65 1.54
CA PRO A 302 19.47 -12.65 1.51
C PRO A 302 20.31 -12.77 0.23
N ARG A 303 20.83 -11.63 -0.26
CA ARG A 303 21.68 -11.62 -1.45
C ARG A 303 23.11 -12.09 -1.10
N HIS A 304 23.61 -13.04 -1.87
CA HIS A 304 24.99 -13.46 -1.85
C HIS A 304 25.64 -13.16 -3.21
N ALA A 305 26.82 -12.54 -3.22
CA ALA A 305 27.43 -11.98 -4.43
C ALA A 305 27.67 -13.02 -5.55
N ASP A 306 28.05 -14.24 -5.19
CA ASP A 306 28.50 -15.27 -6.12
C ASP A 306 27.54 -16.49 -6.22
N ALA A 307 26.33 -16.38 -5.66
CA ALA A 307 25.35 -17.46 -5.68
C ALA A 307 24.10 -17.12 -6.50
N PRO A 308 23.43 -18.12 -7.09
CA PRO A 308 22.11 -17.93 -7.68
C PRO A 308 21.13 -17.28 -6.69
N ARG A 309 20.24 -16.44 -7.20
CA ARG A 309 19.23 -15.81 -6.35
C ARG A 309 18.29 -16.88 -5.80
N ARG A 310 18.27 -17.01 -4.48
CA ARG A 310 17.45 -17.99 -3.78
C ARG A 310 16.02 -17.50 -3.60
N ILE A 311 15.05 -18.35 -3.93
CA ILE A 311 13.63 -18.12 -3.71
C ILE A 311 13.19 -19.00 -2.54
N LEU A 312 12.75 -18.38 -1.45
CA LEU A 312 12.30 -19.07 -0.24
C LEU A 312 10.82 -19.49 -0.34
N SER A 313 10.00 -18.65 -0.99
CA SER A 313 8.58 -18.96 -1.19
C SER A 313 8.02 -18.34 -2.45
N LEU A 314 7.10 -19.06 -3.09
CA LEU A 314 6.22 -18.57 -4.14
C LEU A 314 4.78 -18.67 -3.64
N GLY A 315 4.06 -17.55 -3.61
CA GLY A 315 2.73 -17.46 -3.05
C GLY A 315 1.71 -16.87 -3.99
N GLU A 316 0.50 -17.38 -3.91
CA GLU A 316 -0.69 -16.84 -4.54
C GLU A 316 -1.69 -16.41 -3.47
N ALA A 317 -2.30 -15.22 -3.65
CA ALA A 317 -3.26 -14.64 -2.72
C ALA A 317 -4.63 -14.50 -3.38
N LYS A 318 -5.68 -15.00 -2.72
CA LYS A 318 -7.08 -14.92 -3.19
C LYS A 318 -8.00 -14.47 -2.07
N TRP A 319 -8.66 -13.34 -2.26
CA TRP A 319 -9.59 -12.80 -1.28
C TRP A 319 -10.94 -13.53 -1.26
N GLY A 320 -11.62 -13.62 -2.41
CA GLY A 320 -13.00 -14.09 -2.52
C GLY A 320 -13.17 -15.54 -2.96
N GLU A 321 -12.08 -16.24 -3.27
CA GLU A 321 -12.09 -17.59 -3.82
C GLU A 321 -11.47 -18.60 -2.85
N ARG A 322 -12.12 -19.79 -2.72
CA ARG A 322 -11.49 -20.92 -2.02
C ARG A 322 -10.39 -21.51 -2.88
N MET A 323 -9.20 -21.62 -2.31
CA MET A 323 -8.06 -22.17 -3.03
C MET A 323 -8.03 -23.69 -2.98
N GLY A 324 -7.70 -24.32 -4.11
CA GLY A 324 -7.57 -25.76 -4.29
C GLY A 324 -6.28 -26.15 -5.00
N HIS A 325 -6.13 -27.45 -5.35
CA HIS A 325 -4.92 -28.02 -5.98
C HIS A 325 -4.48 -27.31 -7.27
N GLY A 326 -5.41 -26.69 -8.01
CA GLY A 326 -5.07 -25.93 -9.22
C GLY A 326 -4.12 -24.76 -8.97
N HIS A 327 -4.28 -24.07 -7.82
CA HIS A 327 -3.40 -22.98 -7.39
C HIS A 327 -1.99 -23.51 -7.05
N VAL A 328 -1.93 -24.63 -6.30
CA VAL A 328 -0.66 -25.28 -5.96
C VAL A 328 0.08 -25.73 -7.22
N ALA A 329 -0.62 -26.39 -8.16
CA ALA A 329 -0.04 -26.84 -9.42
C ALA A 329 0.51 -25.67 -10.26
N ARG A 330 -0.16 -24.51 -10.26
CA ARG A 330 0.28 -23.31 -10.94
C ARG A 330 1.55 -22.75 -10.31
N LEU A 331 1.63 -22.69 -8.98
CA LEU A 331 2.84 -22.28 -8.26
C LEU A 331 4.00 -23.26 -8.47
N ALA A 332 3.74 -24.59 -8.45
CA ALA A 332 4.74 -25.61 -8.78
C ALA A 332 5.30 -25.44 -10.18
N ARG A 333 4.42 -25.19 -11.16
CA ARG A 333 4.85 -24.89 -12.53
C ARG A 333 5.72 -23.63 -12.60
N ALA A 334 5.40 -22.57 -11.87
CA ALA A 334 6.21 -21.36 -11.80
C ALA A 334 7.59 -21.65 -11.20
N ARG A 335 7.67 -22.46 -10.13
CA ARG A 335 8.92 -22.90 -9.50
C ARG A 335 9.82 -23.59 -10.51
N ASP A 336 9.29 -24.57 -11.27
CA ASP A 336 10.06 -25.32 -12.27
C ASP A 336 10.61 -24.40 -13.38
N LEU A 337 9.80 -23.43 -13.83
CA LEU A 337 10.21 -22.44 -14.82
C LEU A 337 11.32 -21.51 -14.28
N LEU A 338 11.29 -21.17 -12.99
CA LEU A 338 12.31 -20.34 -12.35
C LEU A 338 13.60 -21.11 -12.12
N ALA A 339 13.52 -22.40 -11.77
CA ALA A 339 14.69 -23.29 -11.74
C ALA A 339 15.41 -23.33 -13.10
N ALA A 340 14.64 -23.49 -14.18
CA ALA A 340 15.19 -23.49 -15.55
C ALA A 340 15.83 -22.14 -15.94
N LYS A 341 15.48 -21.04 -15.28
CA LYS A 341 16.07 -19.71 -15.44
C LYS A 341 17.29 -19.45 -14.55
N GLY A 342 17.69 -20.43 -13.74
CA GLY A 342 18.89 -20.35 -12.90
C GLY A 342 18.66 -19.77 -11.49
N TYR A 343 17.41 -19.67 -11.03
CA TYR A 343 17.13 -19.39 -9.62
C TYR A 343 17.37 -20.64 -8.77
N ASP A 344 17.84 -20.44 -7.55
CA ASP A 344 17.88 -21.52 -6.57
C ASP A 344 16.50 -21.66 -5.94
N VAL A 345 15.85 -22.80 -6.23
CA VAL A 345 14.51 -23.14 -5.75
C VAL A 345 14.50 -24.43 -4.90
N SER A 346 15.67 -24.87 -4.42
CA SER A 346 15.85 -26.16 -3.74
C SER A 346 14.94 -26.32 -2.51
N ASP A 347 14.75 -25.23 -1.74
CA ASP A 347 13.93 -25.21 -0.54
C ASP A 347 12.71 -24.28 -0.69
N THR A 348 12.29 -24.01 -1.93
CA THR A 348 11.17 -23.11 -2.19
C THR A 348 9.84 -23.71 -1.73
N VAL A 349 9.20 -23.04 -0.78
CA VAL A 349 7.87 -23.36 -0.26
C VAL A 349 6.80 -22.76 -1.17
N LEU A 350 5.77 -23.53 -1.49
CA LEU A 350 4.58 -23.02 -2.17
C LEU A 350 3.57 -22.55 -1.11
N ALA A 351 3.11 -21.31 -1.19
CA ALA A 351 2.22 -20.72 -0.19
C ALA A 351 0.88 -20.30 -0.81
N CYS A 352 -0.22 -20.74 -0.23
CA CYS A 352 -1.55 -20.34 -0.63
C CYS A 352 -2.15 -19.44 0.46
N TYR A 353 -2.38 -18.15 0.14
CA TYR A 353 -3.00 -17.18 1.03
C TYR A 353 -4.47 -16.99 0.66
N SER A 354 -5.39 -17.25 1.57
CA SER A 354 -6.82 -17.20 1.24
C SER A 354 -7.65 -16.46 2.28
N GLY A 355 -8.42 -15.48 1.81
CA GLY A 355 -9.46 -14.81 2.59
C GLY A 355 -10.76 -15.63 2.69
N ALA A 356 -11.00 -16.55 1.76
CA ALA A 356 -12.19 -17.41 1.72
C ALA A 356 -11.94 -18.87 2.17
N GLY A 357 -10.68 -19.19 2.52
CA GLY A 357 -10.26 -20.51 2.95
C GLY A 357 -9.90 -21.45 1.78
N PHE A 358 -9.86 -22.73 2.07
CA PHE A 358 -9.35 -23.77 1.17
C PHE A 358 -10.41 -24.84 0.93
N THR A 359 -10.28 -25.57 -0.19
CA THR A 359 -11.14 -26.72 -0.45
C THR A 359 -10.82 -27.87 0.53
N GLU A 360 -11.79 -28.73 0.78
CA GLU A 360 -11.61 -29.87 1.71
C GLU A 360 -10.53 -30.84 1.21
N GLU A 361 -10.47 -31.03 -0.11
CA GLU A 361 -9.47 -31.89 -0.74
C GLU A 361 -8.06 -31.36 -0.51
N LEU A 362 -7.83 -30.04 -0.64
CA LEU A 362 -6.52 -29.44 -0.40
C LEU A 362 -6.14 -29.49 1.09
N ARG A 363 -7.11 -29.28 1.99
CA ARG A 363 -6.88 -29.38 3.45
C ARG A 363 -6.53 -30.78 3.90
N ALA A 364 -7.13 -31.79 3.28
CA ALA A 364 -6.93 -33.20 3.62
C ALA A 364 -5.66 -33.79 2.98
N ASP A 365 -5.06 -33.12 2.01
CA ASP A 365 -3.89 -33.61 1.27
C ASP A 365 -2.60 -33.43 2.08
N THR A 366 -2.24 -34.44 2.85
CA THR A 366 -0.99 -34.51 3.62
C THR A 366 0.27 -34.66 2.76
N ARG A 367 0.13 -34.85 1.44
CA ARG A 367 1.25 -34.96 0.49
C ARG A 367 1.54 -33.63 -0.20
N SER A 368 0.70 -32.63 0.00
CA SER A 368 0.90 -31.30 -0.57
C SER A 368 2.06 -30.61 0.13
N ASP A 369 3.05 -30.18 -0.62
CA ASP A 369 4.17 -29.35 -0.14
C ASP A 369 3.74 -27.89 0.07
N ALA A 370 2.44 -27.57 -0.07
CA ALA A 370 1.94 -26.20 0.04
C ALA A 370 1.57 -25.84 1.48
N VAL A 371 2.01 -24.67 1.91
CA VAL A 371 1.60 -24.04 3.16
C VAL A 371 0.30 -23.29 2.93
N LEU A 372 -0.71 -23.58 3.74
CA LEU A 372 -2.02 -22.94 3.71
C LEU A 372 -2.09 -21.85 4.77
N ILE A 373 -2.34 -20.61 4.35
CA ILE A 373 -2.32 -19.42 5.19
C ILE A 373 -3.68 -18.74 5.10
N GLY A 374 -4.51 -18.95 6.10
CA GLY A 374 -5.80 -18.28 6.27
C GLY A 374 -5.68 -16.97 7.03
N LEU A 375 -6.81 -16.26 7.14
CA LEU A 375 -6.88 -14.98 7.85
C LEU A 375 -6.48 -15.11 9.32
N ASP A 376 -6.85 -16.20 9.99
CA ASP A 376 -6.50 -16.44 11.38
C ASP A 376 -4.98 -16.44 11.59
N ARG A 377 -4.21 -17.01 10.63
CA ARG A 377 -2.75 -17.02 10.70
C ARG A 377 -2.15 -15.66 10.37
N ILE A 378 -2.75 -14.91 9.44
CA ILE A 378 -2.30 -13.56 9.08
C ILE A 378 -2.47 -12.59 10.26
N TYR A 379 -3.53 -12.74 11.04
CA TYR A 379 -3.84 -11.89 12.20
C TYR A 379 -3.44 -12.50 13.55
N ALA A 380 -2.84 -13.72 13.57
CA ALA A 380 -2.27 -14.26 14.80
C ALA A 380 -1.21 -13.30 15.34
N SER A 381 -1.28 -13.00 16.66
CA SER A 381 -0.33 -12.16 17.41
C SER A 381 0.66 -13.01 18.18
#